data_f8f341c7330e09a508ac3a38ef859205
#
_entry.id   f8f341c7330e09a508ac3a38ef859205
#
_cell.length_a   1.000
_cell.length_b   1.000
_cell.length_c   1.000
_cell.angle_alpha   90.00
_cell.angle_beta   90.00
_cell.angle_gamma   90.00
#
_symmetry.space_group_name_H-M   'P 1'
#
loop_
_entity.id
_entity.type
_entity.pdbx_description
1 polymer ?
#
loop_
_entity_poly.entity_id
_entity_poly.type
_entity_poly.pdbx_seq_one_letter_code
_entity_poly.pdbx_strand_id
1 'polypeptide(L)'
;MFKLRSISARLILVISLTVAVACGVLGTFSIIQQRTLTQLALEQQLKLQYDSVIAAIDYEGRATLAVSAVIAALPPVGDAIARGDRDALAALLGGPMKALTAQGIPLITFQTPPALSFYRVHAPKVFGDDVSGRRHTVVEAIKTGTPIVGVEPGREQLGIFGMTPIVRDGKTIANTDVGAAFGKEFVDRAKKRFGIDLAVHAFDGKEFKKISSTFGDAVVATPDELKTVINGAALHRDATFDGHPAALYVGQVKNYAGQPIAVIEVIKDTTEYEAVAASSQRNLILGTLAILAGAALLAFLLGRGMSRPLIAITAVMNRLSSGDTDVTIPGGARGDELGTMALAVDVFRRNMIEAGTMRETQEAAKQQAEREKKALQRQMADRFESDVKSVVAAVAKATQDMQRVAREITASVNGTSERAAAAATASEEASTSVATVAAATEELASSVAEIGRQVTHSPAASPMPPWSRPGRPPRWSRASPPPARRSATCFA
;
A
#
# COMPACT_ATOMS: atom_id res chain seq x y z
N MET A 1 -14.57 -13.90 -45.44
CA MET A 1 -15.63 -12.99 -44.99
C MET A 1 -16.89 -13.81 -44.76
N PHE A 2 -17.23 -14.18 -43.56
CA PHE A 2 -18.43 -14.95 -43.22
C PHE A 2 -19.64 -14.07 -43.48
N LYS A 3 -20.43 -14.37 -44.56
CA LYS A 3 -21.71 -13.73 -44.80
C LYS A 3 -22.72 -14.26 -43.77
N LEU A 4 -22.80 -13.63 -42.62
CA LEU A 4 -23.85 -13.89 -41.63
C LEU A 4 -25.19 -13.43 -42.27
N ARG A 5 -25.95 -14.37 -42.81
CA ARG A 5 -27.27 -14.09 -43.48
C ARG A 5 -28.40 -13.81 -42.49
N SER A 6 -28.23 -14.19 -41.22
CA SER A 6 -29.27 -14.04 -40.20
C SER A 6 -29.07 -12.78 -39.34
N ILE A 7 -30.15 -12.03 -39.13
CA ILE A 7 -30.16 -10.85 -38.23
C ILE A 7 -29.75 -11.25 -36.81
N SER A 8 -30.22 -12.42 -36.31
CA SER A 8 -29.84 -12.93 -35.00
C SER A 8 -28.35 -13.18 -34.87
N ALA A 9 -27.73 -13.80 -35.89
CA ALA A 9 -26.31 -14.07 -35.87
C ALA A 9 -25.46 -12.78 -35.84
N ARG A 10 -25.91 -11.74 -36.58
CA ARG A 10 -25.25 -10.41 -36.53
C ARG A 10 -25.39 -9.76 -35.16
N LEU A 11 -26.58 -9.80 -34.58
CA LEU A 11 -26.88 -9.21 -33.28
C LEU A 11 -26.06 -9.89 -32.15
N ILE A 12 -26.05 -11.24 -32.16
CA ILE A 12 -25.23 -12.03 -31.22
C ILE A 12 -23.75 -11.66 -31.36
N LEU A 13 -23.26 -11.60 -32.61
CA LEU A 13 -21.85 -11.27 -32.85
C LEU A 13 -21.50 -9.86 -32.38
N VAL A 14 -22.31 -8.86 -32.69
CA VAL A 14 -22.07 -7.47 -32.29
C VAL A 14 -22.09 -7.33 -30.77
N ILE A 15 -23.10 -7.85 -30.09
CA ILE A 15 -23.20 -7.79 -28.63
C ILE A 15 -22.01 -8.51 -27.99
N SER A 16 -21.73 -9.75 -28.41
CA SER A 16 -20.63 -10.53 -27.85
C SER A 16 -19.27 -9.88 -28.11
N LEU A 17 -19.05 -9.32 -29.29
CA LEU A 17 -17.82 -8.61 -29.63
C LEU A 17 -17.64 -7.34 -28.81
N THR A 18 -18.71 -6.54 -28.67
CA THR A 18 -18.67 -5.31 -27.87
C THR A 18 -18.34 -5.61 -26.41
N VAL A 19 -18.99 -6.64 -25.83
CA VAL A 19 -18.72 -7.06 -24.46
C VAL A 19 -17.31 -7.61 -24.35
N ALA A 20 -16.85 -8.42 -25.33
CA ALA A 20 -15.48 -8.96 -25.32
C ALA A 20 -14.41 -7.85 -25.38
N VAL A 21 -14.62 -6.84 -26.25
CA VAL A 21 -13.72 -5.67 -26.33
C VAL A 21 -13.73 -4.88 -25.02
N ALA A 22 -14.88 -4.60 -24.46
CA ALA A 22 -15.00 -3.87 -23.20
C ALA A 22 -14.32 -4.65 -22.04
N CYS A 23 -14.60 -5.94 -21.92
CA CYS A 23 -13.93 -6.79 -20.91
C CYS A 23 -12.42 -6.88 -21.15
N GLY A 24 -11.98 -6.96 -22.40
CA GLY A 24 -10.56 -6.99 -22.74
C GLY A 24 -9.83 -5.70 -22.34
N VAL A 25 -10.42 -4.55 -22.66
CA VAL A 25 -9.85 -3.24 -22.29
C VAL A 25 -9.83 -3.07 -20.77
N LEU A 26 -10.95 -3.29 -20.08
CA LEU A 26 -11.04 -3.15 -18.63
C LEU A 26 -10.17 -4.16 -17.89
N GLY A 27 -10.12 -5.41 -18.36
CA GLY A 27 -9.28 -6.45 -17.79
C GLY A 27 -7.78 -6.11 -17.92
N THR A 28 -7.36 -5.68 -19.12
CA THR A 28 -5.95 -5.27 -19.35
C THR A 28 -5.59 -4.06 -18.48
N PHE A 29 -6.45 -3.05 -18.43
CA PHE A 29 -6.26 -1.87 -17.59
C PHE A 29 -6.14 -2.26 -16.11
N SER A 30 -7.04 -3.14 -15.62
CA SER A 30 -7.03 -3.61 -14.24
C SER A 30 -5.74 -4.36 -13.88
N ILE A 31 -5.25 -5.22 -14.79
CA ILE A 31 -3.99 -5.96 -14.58
C ILE A 31 -2.80 -5.00 -14.51
N ILE A 32 -2.72 -4.04 -15.43
CA ILE A 32 -1.64 -3.04 -15.44
C ILE A 32 -1.67 -2.22 -14.15
N GLN A 33 -2.84 -1.71 -13.77
CA GLN A 33 -3.04 -0.91 -12.56
C GLN A 33 -2.62 -1.70 -11.31
N GLN A 34 -3.08 -2.96 -11.20
CA GLN A 34 -2.74 -3.82 -10.08
C GLN A 34 -1.23 -4.07 -9.99
N ARG A 35 -0.57 -4.38 -11.11
CA ARG A 35 0.88 -4.57 -11.13
C ARG A 35 1.63 -3.32 -10.68
N THR A 36 1.26 -2.16 -11.21
CA THR A 36 1.89 -0.89 -10.84
C THR A 36 1.72 -0.59 -9.35
N LEU A 37 0.51 -0.76 -8.81
CA LEU A 37 0.23 -0.53 -7.39
C LEU A 37 1.01 -1.52 -6.50
N THR A 38 1.07 -2.80 -6.88
CA THR A 38 1.82 -3.81 -6.13
C THR A 38 3.32 -3.50 -6.13
N GLN A 39 3.88 -3.11 -7.28
CA GLN A 39 5.29 -2.73 -7.39
C GLN A 39 5.62 -1.50 -6.54
N LEU A 40 4.80 -0.44 -6.63
CA LEU A 40 4.99 0.77 -5.81
C LEU A 40 4.89 0.46 -4.31
N ALA A 41 3.90 -0.35 -3.91
CA ALA A 41 3.74 -0.74 -2.51
C ALA A 41 4.93 -1.57 -2.01
N LEU A 42 5.44 -2.49 -2.83
CA LEU A 42 6.59 -3.33 -2.52
C LEU A 42 7.87 -2.49 -2.42
N GLU A 43 8.09 -1.57 -3.37
CA GLU A 43 9.22 -0.64 -3.33
C GLU A 43 9.21 0.21 -2.06
N GLN A 44 8.06 0.82 -1.73
CA GLN A 44 7.91 1.59 -0.50
C GLN A 44 8.16 0.74 0.75
N GLN A 45 7.64 -0.47 0.77
CA GLN A 45 7.84 -1.38 1.89
C GLN A 45 9.31 -1.77 2.06
N LEU A 46 10.00 -2.12 0.96
CA LEU A 46 11.42 -2.44 0.99
C LEU A 46 12.26 -1.25 1.44
N LYS A 47 11.94 -0.06 0.93
CA LYS A 47 12.59 1.18 1.37
C LYS A 47 12.39 1.42 2.87
N LEU A 48 11.18 1.25 3.38
CA LEU A 48 10.88 1.39 4.82
C LEU A 48 11.65 0.35 5.65
N GLN A 49 11.79 -0.88 5.15
CA GLN A 49 12.59 -1.91 5.82
C GLN A 49 14.07 -1.55 5.82
N TYR A 50 14.60 -1.07 4.69
CA TYR A 50 15.96 -0.55 4.64
C TYR A 50 16.15 0.63 5.59
N ASP A 51 15.28 1.63 5.58
CA ASP A 51 15.31 2.78 6.48
C ASP A 51 15.26 2.32 7.96
N SER A 52 14.50 1.27 8.25
CA SER A 52 14.45 0.65 9.59
C SER A 52 15.79 -0.01 9.99
N VAL A 53 16.50 -0.59 9.03
CA VAL A 53 17.85 -1.12 9.28
C VAL A 53 18.83 0.03 9.53
N ILE A 54 18.76 1.12 8.76
CA ILE A 54 19.57 2.33 9.00
C ILE A 54 19.25 2.92 10.38
N ALA A 55 17.96 3.03 10.74
CA ALA A 55 17.58 3.49 12.09
C ALA A 55 18.07 2.57 13.21
N ALA A 56 18.17 1.26 12.96
CA ALA A 56 18.76 0.32 13.92
C ALA A 56 20.28 0.56 14.08
N ILE A 57 20.99 0.90 13.00
CA ILE A 57 22.40 1.31 13.06
C ILE A 57 22.56 2.58 13.91
N ASP A 58 21.72 3.57 13.69
CA ASP A 58 21.74 4.83 14.45
C ASP A 58 21.41 4.60 15.94
N TYR A 59 20.46 3.70 16.22
CA TYR A 59 20.13 3.32 17.59
C TYR A 59 21.32 2.65 18.31
N GLU A 60 21.96 1.68 17.68
CA GLU A 60 23.19 1.04 18.20
C GLU A 60 24.30 2.10 18.39
N GLY A 61 24.42 3.04 17.46
CA GLY A 61 25.36 4.16 17.56
C GLY A 61 25.11 5.04 18.78
N ARG A 62 23.86 5.40 19.05
CA ARG A 62 23.49 6.16 20.26
C ARG A 62 23.75 5.34 21.54
N ALA A 63 23.49 4.05 21.51
CA ALA A 63 23.76 3.19 22.65
C ALA A 63 25.28 3.10 22.94
N THR A 64 26.10 2.92 21.91
CA THR A 64 27.57 2.91 22.07
C THR A 64 28.07 4.27 22.54
N LEU A 65 27.51 5.37 22.05
CA LEU A 65 27.87 6.71 22.49
C LEU A 65 27.53 6.94 23.98
N ALA A 66 26.34 6.52 24.41
CA ALA A 66 25.92 6.66 25.80
C ALA A 66 26.88 5.88 26.75
N VAL A 67 27.23 4.64 26.38
CA VAL A 67 28.22 3.85 27.16
C VAL A 67 29.60 4.53 27.17
N SER A 68 30.01 5.03 25.99
CA SER A 68 31.28 5.76 25.85
C SER A 68 31.30 7.01 26.75
N ALA A 69 30.23 7.77 26.81
CA ALA A 69 30.11 8.96 27.63
C ALA A 69 30.19 8.64 29.14
N VAL A 70 29.48 7.60 29.55
CA VAL A 70 29.56 7.13 30.96
C VAL A 70 30.98 6.72 31.32
N ILE A 71 31.65 5.93 30.47
CA ILE A 71 33.05 5.49 30.76
C ILE A 71 33.98 6.69 30.75
N ALA A 72 33.86 7.62 29.80
CA ALA A 72 34.70 8.81 29.70
C ALA A 72 34.55 9.74 30.92
N ALA A 73 33.39 9.76 31.55
CA ALA A 73 33.09 10.58 32.72
C ALA A 73 33.58 9.98 34.03
N LEU A 74 34.04 8.72 34.05
CA LEU A 74 34.56 8.08 35.26
C LEU A 74 35.93 8.66 35.64
N PRO A 75 36.12 9.36 36.80
CA PRO A 75 37.40 9.91 37.21
C PRO A 75 38.53 8.87 37.22
N PRO A 76 38.32 7.62 37.69
CA PRO A 76 39.39 6.59 37.69
C PRO A 76 39.89 6.26 36.27
N VAL A 77 39.04 6.37 35.22
CA VAL A 77 39.44 6.15 33.82
C VAL A 77 40.37 7.26 33.35
N GLY A 78 40.00 8.53 33.58
CA GLY A 78 40.83 9.69 33.24
C GLY A 78 42.18 9.66 33.99
N ASP A 79 42.20 9.27 35.26
CA ASP A 79 43.39 9.16 36.07
C ASP A 79 44.30 8.01 35.61
N ALA A 80 43.75 6.84 35.27
CA ALA A 80 44.52 5.73 34.73
C ALA A 80 45.19 6.09 33.39
N ILE A 81 44.44 6.75 32.49
CA ILE A 81 44.98 7.22 31.20
C ILE A 81 46.12 8.24 31.41
N ALA A 82 45.89 9.24 32.28
CA ALA A 82 46.92 10.26 32.57
C ALA A 82 48.22 9.68 33.14
N ARG A 83 48.14 8.57 33.87
CA ARG A 83 49.31 7.84 34.38
C ARG A 83 49.89 6.81 33.42
N GLY A 84 49.24 6.56 32.29
CA GLY A 84 49.64 5.48 31.39
C GLY A 84 49.33 4.07 31.92
N ASP A 85 48.44 3.95 32.91
CA ASP A 85 48.18 2.73 33.68
C ASP A 85 47.07 1.86 33.01
N ARG A 86 47.52 0.94 32.14
CA ARG A 86 46.63 0.00 31.45
C ARG A 86 46.04 -1.06 32.38
N ASP A 87 46.77 -1.45 33.42
CA ASP A 87 46.33 -2.46 34.36
C ASP A 87 45.17 -1.95 35.22
N ALA A 88 45.18 -0.69 35.59
CA ALA A 88 44.05 -0.04 36.24
C ALA A 88 42.82 -0.04 35.37
N LEU A 89 42.95 0.23 34.04
CA LEU A 89 41.84 0.15 33.11
C LEU A 89 41.33 -1.30 32.95
N ALA A 90 42.23 -2.27 32.94
CA ALA A 90 41.85 -3.69 32.87
C ALA A 90 41.07 -4.13 34.11
N ALA A 91 41.50 -3.73 35.30
CA ALA A 91 40.79 -4.02 36.54
C ALA A 91 39.41 -3.37 36.61
N LEU A 92 39.31 -2.11 36.15
CA LEU A 92 38.08 -1.33 36.20
C LEU A 92 37.04 -1.81 35.19
N LEU A 93 37.43 -2.15 33.95
CA LEU A 93 36.54 -2.38 32.83
C LEU A 93 36.41 -3.86 32.44
N GLY A 94 37.25 -4.76 32.95
CA GLY A 94 37.19 -6.17 32.60
C GLY A 94 35.86 -6.86 32.96
N GLY A 95 35.27 -6.51 34.11
CA GLY A 95 33.96 -6.98 34.54
C GLY A 95 32.84 -6.40 33.66
N PRO A 96 32.72 -5.07 33.58
CA PRO A 96 31.75 -4.40 32.68
C PRO A 96 31.83 -4.86 31.24
N MET A 97 33.02 -5.12 30.70
CA MET A 97 33.21 -5.59 29.33
C MET A 97 32.42 -6.88 29.02
N LYS A 98 32.40 -7.84 29.97
CA LYS A 98 31.63 -9.08 29.79
C LYS A 98 30.11 -8.80 29.68
N ALA A 99 29.63 -7.93 30.56
CA ALA A 99 28.20 -7.54 30.52
C ALA A 99 27.84 -6.81 29.24
N LEU A 100 28.68 -5.89 28.78
CA LEU A 100 28.46 -5.14 27.51
C LEU A 100 28.53 -6.04 26.29
N THR A 101 29.48 -7.02 26.29
CA THR A 101 29.55 -8.01 25.20
C THR A 101 28.27 -8.81 25.09
N ALA A 102 27.66 -9.22 26.21
CA ALA A 102 26.39 -9.92 26.22
C ALA A 102 25.23 -9.07 25.69
N GLN A 103 25.37 -7.75 25.68
CA GLN A 103 24.40 -6.78 25.10
C GLN A 103 24.76 -6.37 23.67
N GLY A 104 25.73 -7.01 23.01
CA GLY A 104 26.13 -6.70 21.64
C GLY A 104 27.13 -5.56 21.49
N ILE A 105 27.75 -5.12 22.58
CA ILE A 105 28.80 -4.07 22.61
C ILE A 105 30.15 -4.74 23.01
N PRO A 106 30.83 -5.42 22.08
CA PRO A 106 32.02 -6.18 22.36
C PRO A 106 33.32 -5.36 22.32
N LEU A 107 33.28 -4.07 22.01
CA LEU A 107 34.49 -3.29 21.77
C LEU A 107 34.55 -2.08 22.70
N ILE A 108 35.63 -1.97 23.45
CA ILE A 108 36.01 -0.74 24.17
C ILE A 108 37.50 -0.52 23.90
N THR A 109 37.81 0.65 23.38
CA THR A 109 39.18 1.07 23.08
C THR A 109 39.40 2.50 23.59
N PHE A 110 40.56 2.74 24.12
CA PHE A 110 41.05 4.09 24.42
C PHE A 110 42.10 4.48 23.39
N GLN A 111 41.96 5.65 22.81
CA GLN A 111 43.00 6.24 21.95
C GLN A 111 43.52 7.51 22.57
N THR A 112 44.81 7.72 22.43
CA THR A 112 45.48 8.99 22.80
C THR A 112 45.80 9.81 21.55
N PRO A 113 45.92 11.13 21.65
CA PRO A 113 46.38 11.96 20.54
C PRO A 113 47.74 11.48 19.93
N PRO A 114 47.90 11.54 18.60
CA PRO A 114 46.94 12.05 17.61
C PRO A 114 45.83 11.07 17.22
N ALA A 115 45.97 9.78 17.38
CA ALA A 115 45.04 8.70 17.22
C ALA A 115 45.67 7.32 17.47
N LEU A 116 46.49 7.25 18.52
CA LEU A 116 47.18 6.02 18.87
C LEU A 116 46.30 5.14 19.78
N SER A 117 46.16 3.88 19.44
CA SER A 117 45.50 2.90 20.30
C SER A 117 46.27 2.72 21.63
N PHE A 118 45.74 3.31 22.69
CA PHE A 118 46.37 3.21 24.01
C PHE A 118 46.08 1.87 24.71
N TYR A 119 44.79 1.49 24.72
CA TYR A 119 44.34 0.25 25.38
C TYR A 119 43.04 -0.27 24.78
N ARG A 120 42.98 -1.57 24.55
CA ARG A 120 41.76 -2.29 24.13
C ARG A 120 41.30 -3.22 25.23
N VAL A 121 40.18 -2.94 25.86
CA VAL A 121 39.63 -3.77 26.94
C VAL A 121 39.33 -5.19 26.47
N HIS A 122 38.84 -5.32 25.23
CA HIS A 122 38.55 -6.61 24.59
C HIS A 122 39.77 -7.33 24.02
N ALA A 123 40.88 -6.63 23.84
CA ALA A 123 42.14 -7.20 23.32
C ALA A 123 43.37 -6.56 24.00
N PRO A 124 43.61 -6.81 25.30
CA PRO A 124 44.58 -6.07 26.14
C PRO A 124 46.00 -6.09 25.62
N LYS A 125 46.40 -7.15 24.89
CA LYS A 125 47.74 -7.32 24.34
C LYS A 125 47.99 -6.56 23.04
N VAL A 126 46.96 -5.93 22.45
CA VAL A 126 47.02 -5.26 21.16
C VAL A 126 46.85 -3.76 21.34
N PHE A 127 47.93 -3.00 21.25
CA PHE A 127 47.94 -1.54 21.43
C PHE A 127 49.10 -0.90 20.67
N GLY A 128 49.13 0.42 20.57
CA GLY A 128 50.23 1.20 19.99
C GLY A 128 50.10 1.47 18.50
N ASP A 129 49.11 0.89 17.84
CA ASP A 129 48.86 1.15 16.41
C ASP A 129 48.18 2.50 16.20
N ASP A 130 48.59 3.17 15.12
CA ASP A 130 47.91 4.36 14.60
C ASP A 130 46.61 3.98 13.88
N VAL A 131 45.50 4.53 14.34
CA VAL A 131 44.18 4.24 13.78
C VAL A 131 43.68 5.38 12.88
N SER A 132 44.46 6.46 12.68
CA SER A 132 44.04 7.66 11.96
C SER A 132 43.58 7.40 10.53
N GLY A 133 44.23 6.47 9.83
CA GLY A 133 43.91 6.14 8.42
C GLY A 133 42.61 5.41 8.23
N ARG A 134 41.95 4.87 9.29
CA ARG A 134 40.69 4.13 9.19
C ARG A 134 39.60 4.60 10.14
N ARG A 135 39.96 5.36 11.17
CA ARG A 135 39.08 5.83 12.24
C ARG A 135 39.02 7.36 12.24
N HIS A 136 38.41 7.94 11.23
CA HIS A 136 38.29 9.41 11.07
C HIS A 136 37.47 10.03 12.22
N THR A 137 36.49 9.29 12.75
CA THR A 137 35.71 9.72 13.93
C THR A 137 36.58 9.90 15.15
N VAL A 138 37.60 9.04 15.37
CA VAL A 138 38.59 9.16 16.49
C VAL A 138 39.41 10.44 16.31
N VAL A 139 39.92 10.67 15.11
CA VAL A 139 40.70 11.89 14.80
C VAL A 139 39.87 13.13 15.05
N GLU A 140 38.65 13.19 14.54
CA GLU A 140 37.79 14.34 14.69
C GLU A 140 37.31 14.56 16.12
N ALA A 141 36.97 13.51 16.86
CA ALA A 141 36.60 13.59 18.27
C ALA A 141 37.74 14.13 19.12
N ILE A 142 38.99 13.69 18.90
CA ILE A 142 40.18 14.19 19.60
C ILE A 142 40.41 15.69 19.25
N LYS A 143 40.27 16.03 18.00
CA LYS A 143 40.49 17.42 17.48
C LYS A 143 39.44 18.40 18.00
N THR A 144 38.18 18.03 17.98
CA THR A 144 37.05 18.93 18.31
C THR A 144 36.72 18.91 19.81
N GLY A 145 37.11 17.86 20.53
CA GLY A 145 36.72 17.65 21.91
C GLY A 145 35.22 17.35 22.07
N THR A 146 34.54 16.95 20.97
CA THR A 146 33.10 16.64 20.97
C THR A 146 32.84 15.15 20.75
N PRO A 147 31.78 14.60 21.37
CA PRO A 147 31.38 13.22 21.14
C PRO A 147 30.93 13.04 19.66
N ILE A 148 31.29 11.89 19.08
CA ILE A 148 30.96 11.53 17.69
C ILE A 148 30.44 10.10 17.64
N VAL A 149 29.51 9.84 16.73
CA VAL A 149 29.01 8.50 16.42
C VAL A 149 29.15 8.24 14.92
N GLY A 150 29.46 7.01 14.54
CA GLY A 150 29.53 6.66 13.13
C GLY A 150 29.82 5.19 12.87
N VAL A 151 29.57 4.78 11.64
CA VAL A 151 30.01 3.48 11.12
C VAL A 151 31.37 3.68 10.48
N GLU A 152 32.35 2.87 10.85
CA GLU A 152 33.70 2.94 10.32
C GLU A 152 34.37 1.57 10.25
N PRO A 153 35.45 1.43 9.47
CA PRO A 153 36.28 0.23 9.53
C PRO A 153 36.90 0.05 10.90
N GLY A 154 36.53 -1.05 11.56
CA GLY A 154 37.24 -1.55 12.70
C GLY A 154 38.58 -2.18 12.30
N ARG A 155 39.13 -3.03 13.15
CA ARG A 155 40.36 -3.76 12.83
C ARG A 155 40.14 -4.93 11.89
N GLU A 156 39.04 -5.64 12.06
CA GLU A 156 38.70 -6.86 11.30
C GLU A 156 37.48 -6.68 10.40
N GLN A 157 36.54 -5.86 10.83
CA GLN A 157 35.28 -5.63 10.12
C GLN A 157 34.75 -4.24 10.43
N LEU A 158 33.70 -3.84 9.71
CA LEU A 158 32.95 -2.61 10.05
C LEU A 158 32.38 -2.71 11.47
N GLY A 159 32.31 -1.57 12.12
CA GLY A 159 31.68 -1.43 13.43
C GLY A 159 30.86 -0.15 13.51
N ILE A 160 29.94 -0.14 14.44
CA ILE A 160 29.14 1.05 14.80
C ILE A 160 29.77 1.57 16.10
N PHE A 161 30.34 2.76 16.04
CA PHE A 161 31.15 3.29 17.11
C PHE A 161 30.56 4.58 17.68
N GLY A 162 30.59 4.69 18.99
CA GLY A 162 30.34 5.92 19.73
C GLY A 162 31.58 6.33 20.52
N MET A 163 32.03 7.56 20.29
CA MET A 163 33.26 8.07 20.88
C MET A 163 33.00 9.28 21.75
N THR A 164 33.63 9.32 22.90
CA THR A 164 33.58 10.47 23.80
C THR A 164 35.01 10.86 24.23
N PRO A 165 35.41 12.10 23.92
CA PRO A 165 36.69 12.63 24.37
C PRO A 165 36.79 12.68 25.91
N ILE A 166 37.95 12.31 26.45
CA ILE A 166 38.29 12.51 27.85
C ILE A 166 39.09 13.79 27.93
N VAL A 167 38.48 14.81 28.53
CA VAL A 167 39.07 16.13 28.65
C VAL A 167 39.60 16.35 30.08
N ARG A 168 40.85 16.80 30.19
CA ARG A 168 41.47 17.21 31.43
C ARG A 168 42.19 18.56 31.25
N ASP A 169 41.98 19.46 32.16
CA ASP A 169 42.56 20.83 32.10
C ASP A 169 42.34 21.50 30.75
N GLY A 170 41.15 21.32 30.17
CA GLY A 170 40.78 21.91 28.87
C GLY A 170 41.39 21.23 27.64
N LYS A 171 42.13 20.12 27.82
CA LYS A 171 42.78 19.40 26.72
C LYS A 171 42.21 17.97 26.64
N THR A 172 41.99 17.51 25.44
CA THR A 172 41.65 16.13 25.16
C THR A 172 42.92 15.27 25.40
N ILE A 173 42.90 14.44 26.46
CA ILE A 173 44.01 13.54 26.79
C ILE A 173 43.84 12.16 26.16
N ALA A 174 42.59 11.76 25.89
CA ALA A 174 42.25 10.53 25.22
C ALA A 174 40.83 10.59 24.65
N ASN A 175 40.45 9.53 24.00
CA ASN A 175 39.10 9.27 23.53
C ASN A 175 38.66 7.88 24.02
N THR A 176 37.43 7.79 24.52
CA THR A 176 36.78 6.50 24.81
C THR A 176 35.98 6.10 23.56
N ASP A 177 36.30 4.98 22.99
CA ASP A 177 35.71 4.48 21.76
C ASP A 177 35.02 3.13 22.06
N VAL A 178 33.72 3.14 22.03
CA VAL A 178 32.87 1.98 22.29
C VAL A 178 32.24 1.56 20.97
N GLY A 179 32.30 0.26 20.66
CA GLY A 179 31.82 -0.25 19.41
C GLY A 179 30.90 -1.46 19.53
N ALA A 180 29.87 -1.47 18.74
CA ALA A 180 29.06 -2.63 18.42
C ALA A 180 29.52 -3.23 17.09
N ALA A 181 29.54 -4.56 16.99
CA ALA A 181 29.92 -5.23 15.76
C ALA A 181 28.79 -5.05 14.68
N PHE A 182 29.20 -4.57 13.54
CA PHE A 182 28.32 -4.50 12.35
C PHE A 182 28.49 -5.77 11.49
N GLY A 183 28.21 -6.92 12.11
CA GLY A 183 28.46 -8.24 11.56
C GLY A 183 27.25 -9.16 11.69
N LYS A 184 27.55 -10.47 11.83
CA LYS A 184 26.53 -11.54 11.85
C LYS A 184 25.42 -11.31 12.88
N GLU A 185 25.79 -10.96 14.11
CA GLU A 185 24.80 -10.74 15.17
C GLU A 185 23.84 -9.59 14.86
N PHE A 186 24.33 -8.52 14.23
CA PHE A 186 23.50 -7.41 13.80
C PHE A 186 22.50 -7.83 12.72
N VAL A 187 22.96 -8.53 11.67
CA VAL A 187 22.07 -8.96 10.58
C VAL A 187 21.06 -10.00 11.06
N ASP A 188 21.44 -10.91 11.96
CA ASP A 188 20.53 -11.89 12.55
C ASP A 188 19.44 -11.22 13.41
N ARG A 189 19.80 -10.19 14.20
CA ARG A 189 18.82 -9.39 14.96
C ARG A 189 17.89 -8.62 14.03
N ALA A 190 18.41 -8.01 12.97
CA ALA A 190 17.63 -7.29 11.98
C ALA A 190 16.65 -8.23 11.24
N LYS A 191 17.09 -9.43 10.85
CA LYS A 191 16.22 -10.46 10.27
C LYS A 191 15.05 -10.80 11.21
N LYS A 192 15.35 -11.10 12.48
CA LYS A 192 14.32 -11.44 13.47
C LYS A 192 13.33 -10.28 13.71
N ARG A 193 13.83 -9.05 13.72
CA ARG A 193 13.02 -7.87 14.05
C ARG A 193 12.15 -7.41 12.89
N PHE A 194 12.68 -7.44 11.68
CA PHE A 194 12.02 -6.86 10.49
C PHE A 194 11.47 -7.89 9.53
N GLY A 195 11.75 -9.20 9.74
CA GLY A 195 11.26 -10.26 8.86
C GLY A 195 11.83 -10.19 7.45
N ILE A 196 13.10 -9.81 7.30
CA ILE A 196 13.79 -9.64 6.03
C ILE A 196 15.10 -10.44 6.03
N ASP A 197 15.53 -10.83 4.85
CA ASP A 197 16.89 -11.28 4.63
C ASP A 197 17.77 -10.09 4.22
N LEU A 198 19.00 -10.06 4.73
CA LEU A 198 19.90 -8.96 4.43
C LEU A 198 21.38 -9.40 4.37
N ALA A 199 22.15 -8.67 3.58
CA ALA A 199 23.60 -8.74 3.55
C ALA A 199 24.23 -7.35 3.65
N VAL A 200 25.41 -7.29 4.21
CA VAL A 200 26.22 -6.09 4.33
C VAL A 200 27.52 -6.28 3.54
N HIS A 201 27.78 -5.37 2.62
CA HIS A 201 29.00 -5.33 1.80
C HIS A 201 29.79 -4.06 2.13
N ALA A 202 30.96 -4.22 2.75
CA ALA A 202 31.90 -3.11 2.91
C ALA A 202 32.55 -2.76 1.56
N PHE A 203 32.80 -1.47 1.38
CA PHE A 203 33.53 -0.96 0.24
C PHE A 203 34.87 -0.37 0.70
N ASP A 204 35.97 -0.84 0.12
CA ASP A 204 37.31 -0.38 0.47
C ASP A 204 37.84 0.73 -0.45
N GLY A 205 36.99 1.27 -1.33
CA GLY A 205 37.34 2.24 -2.37
C GLY A 205 37.57 1.60 -3.74
N LYS A 206 37.64 0.27 -3.83
CA LYS A 206 37.86 -0.46 -5.10
C LYS A 206 36.89 -1.64 -5.23
N GLU A 207 36.80 -2.45 -4.19
CA GLU A 207 36.06 -3.71 -4.22
C GLU A 207 35.08 -3.80 -3.04
N PHE A 208 34.09 -4.66 -3.23
CA PHE A 208 33.14 -4.99 -2.18
C PHE A 208 33.53 -6.28 -1.50
N LYS A 209 33.51 -6.25 -0.16
CA LYS A 209 33.69 -7.44 0.67
C LYS A 209 32.39 -7.71 1.43
N LYS A 210 31.75 -8.86 1.22
CA LYS A 210 30.62 -9.29 2.03
C LYS A 210 31.09 -9.50 3.48
N ILE A 211 30.57 -8.70 4.38
CA ILE A 211 30.91 -8.75 5.82
C ILE A 211 30.06 -9.77 6.54
N SER A 212 28.76 -9.74 6.24
CA SER A 212 27.78 -10.61 6.86
C SER A 212 26.54 -10.73 6.01
N SER A 213 25.84 -11.85 6.18
CA SER A 213 24.63 -12.15 5.45
C SER A 213 23.76 -13.08 6.30
N THR A 214 22.44 -12.98 6.18
CA THR A 214 21.48 -13.93 6.74
C THR A 214 21.27 -15.14 5.83
N PHE A 215 21.84 -15.13 4.64
CA PHE A 215 21.68 -16.13 3.58
C PHE A 215 23.02 -16.70 3.04
N GLY A 216 24.08 -16.62 3.85
CA GLY A 216 25.38 -17.22 3.52
C GLY A 216 26.05 -16.58 2.31
N ASP A 217 26.60 -17.43 1.42
CA ASP A 217 27.42 -17.00 0.29
C ASP A 217 26.61 -16.71 -0.99
N ALA A 218 25.29 -16.88 -0.96
CA ALA A 218 24.46 -16.56 -2.11
C ALA A 218 24.68 -15.11 -2.57
N VAL A 219 24.73 -14.91 -3.89
CA VAL A 219 24.90 -13.61 -4.52
C VAL A 219 23.55 -13.22 -5.13
N VAL A 220 22.97 -12.14 -4.65
CA VAL A 220 21.71 -11.60 -5.18
C VAL A 220 21.96 -10.29 -5.89
N ALA A 221 22.65 -9.33 -5.28
CA ALA A 221 23.13 -8.15 -5.99
C ALA A 221 24.47 -8.45 -6.66
N THR A 222 24.59 -8.06 -7.92
CA THR A 222 25.85 -8.20 -8.68
C THR A 222 26.86 -7.13 -8.26
N PRO A 223 28.17 -7.37 -8.47
CA PRO A 223 29.19 -6.35 -8.17
C PRO A 223 28.98 -5.02 -8.87
N ASP A 224 28.44 -5.01 -10.09
CA ASP A 224 28.16 -3.77 -10.83
C ASP A 224 26.94 -3.02 -10.27
N GLU A 225 25.93 -3.75 -9.79
CA GLU A 225 24.81 -3.16 -9.06
C GLU A 225 25.28 -2.52 -7.75
N LEU A 226 26.13 -3.20 -6.98
CA LEU A 226 26.72 -2.62 -5.76
C LEU A 226 27.53 -1.35 -6.06
N LYS A 227 28.29 -1.34 -7.19
CA LYS A 227 29.01 -0.13 -7.63
C LYS A 227 28.07 1.00 -8.01
N THR A 228 26.96 0.70 -8.62
CA THR A 228 25.95 1.71 -8.96
C THR A 228 25.39 2.35 -7.68
N VAL A 229 25.08 1.51 -6.69
CA VAL A 229 24.50 1.98 -5.43
C VAL A 229 25.51 2.81 -4.63
N ILE A 230 26.77 2.40 -4.53
CA ILE A 230 27.78 3.15 -3.76
C ILE A 230 28.01 4.56 -4.32
N ASN A 231 27.74 4.75 -5.62
CA ASN A 231 27.86 6.04 -6.31
C ASN A 231 26.60 6.94 -6.23
N GLY A 232 25.54 6.51 -5.54
CA GLY A 232 24.45 7.39 -5.17
C GLY A 232 23.03 6.93 -5.43
N ALA A 233 22.79 6.01 -6.37
CA ALA A 233 21.44 5.55 -6.70
C ALA A 233 21.10 4.29 -5.90
N ALA A 234 20.03 4.33 -5.10
CA ALA A 234 19.47 3.10 -4.56
C ALA A 234 18.94 2.23 -5.71
N LEU A 235 19.08 0.92 -5.57
CA LEU A 235 18.58 -0.06 -6.53
C LEU A 235 17.39 -0.78 -5.93
N HIS A 236 16.32 -0.93 -6.70
CA HIS A 236 15.30 -1.89 -6.39
C HIS A 236 14.97 -2.70 -7.66
N ARG A 237 14.70 -3.98 -7.53
CA ARG A 237 14.24 -4.86 -8.60
C ARG A 237 13.67 -6.17 -8.09
N ASP A 238 12.93 -6.84 -8.94
CA ASP A 238 12.56 -8.22 -8.73
C ASP A 238 13.81 -9.13 -8.79
N ALA A 239 13.81 -10.16 -7.99
CA ALA A 239 14.89 -11.12 -7.86
C ALA A 239 14.33 -12.53 -7.64
N THR A 240 15.20 -13.52 -7.73
CA THR A 240 14.91 -14.87 -7.26
C THR A 240 15.86 -15.18 -6.10
N PHE A 241 15.31 -15.64 -5.01
CA PHE A 241 16.09 -15.96 -3.83
C PHE A 241 15.63 -17.32 -3.29
N ASP A 242 16.58 -18.23 -3.09
CA ASP A 242 16.32 -19.62 -2.64
C ASP A 242 15.26 -20.37 -3.45
N GLY A 243 15.21 -20.08 -4.77
CA GLY A 243 14.23 -20.66 -5.70
C GLY A 243 12.83 -20.03 -5.62
N HIS A 244 12.62 -19.04 -4.79
CA HIS A 244 11.36 -18.30 -4.63
C HIS A 244 11.43 -16.89 -5.23
N PRO A 245 10.29 -16.35 -5.70
CA PRO A 245 10.21 -14.95 -6.09
C PRO A 245 10.55 -14.06 -4.89
N ALA A 246 11.36 -13.05 -5.13
CA ALA A 246 11.79 -12.11 -4.13
C ALA A 246 11.91 -10.70 -4.71
N ALA A 247 11.98 -9.71 -3.86
CA ALA A 247 12.32 -8.36 -4.24
C ALA A 247 13.57 -7.92 -3.49
N LEU A 248 14.45 -7.27 -4.21
CA LEU A 248 15.73 -6.76 -3.74
C LEU A 248 15.68 -5.24 -3.64
N TYR A 249 16.16 -4.71 -2.53
CA TYR A 249 16.49 -3.30 -2.36
C TYR A 249 17.93 -3.18 -1.88
N VAL A 250 18.70 -2.31 -2.50
CA VAL A 250 20.10 -2.07 -2.14
C VAL A 250 20.30 -0.59 -1.87
N GLY A 251 20.83 -0.26 -0.69
CA GLY A 251 21.06 1.11 -0.30
C GLY A 251 22.42 1.31 0.41
N GLN A 252 22.86 2.58 0.47
CA GLN A 252 24.15 2.97 1.03
C GLN A 252 24.15 2.97 2.55
N VAL A 253 25.26 2.57 3.16
CA VAL A 253 25.61 2.94 4.54
C VAL A 253 26.69 4.03 4.49
N LYS A 254 26.41 5.14 5.13
CA LYS A 254 27.33 6.29 5.18
C LYS A 254 28.06 6.36 6.50
N ASN A 255 29.30 6.83 6.44
CA ASN A 255 30.03 7.18 7.65
C ASN A 255 29.54 8.52 8.23
N TYR A 256 30.14 8.94 9.35
CA TYR A 256 29.79 10.22 10.01
C TYR A 256 29.97 11.45 9.12
N ALA A 257 30.86 11.39 8.12
CA ALA A 257 31.10 12.47 7.16
C ALA A 257 30.15 12.45 5.94
N GLY A 258 29.17 11.53 5.94
CA GLY A 258 28.23 11.37 4.85
C GLY A 258 28.76 10.59 3.64
N GLN A 259 29.98 10.05 3.72
CA GLN A 259 30.57 9.26 2.64
C GLN A 259 30.08 7.82 2.69
N PRO A 260 29.72 7.22 1.56
CA PRO A 260 29.30 5.83 1.51
C PRO A 260 30.48 4.89 1.72
N ILE A 261 30.37 3.98 2.66
CA ILE A 261 31.43 3.01 3.04
C ILE A 261 30.97 1.56 2.96
N ALA A 262 29.68 1.34 2.80
CA ALA A 262 29.11 0.02 2.64
C ALA A 262 27.77 0.12 1.91
N VAL A 263 27.27 -1.02 1.51
CA VAL A 263 25.90 -1.20 0.98
C VAL A 263 25.20 -2.30 1.76
N ILE A 264 23.91 -2.12 1.97
CA ILE A 264 23.04 -3.15 2.53
C ILE A 264 22.12 -3.64 1.43
N GLU A 265 22.10 -4.94 1.20
CA GLU A 265 21.05 -5.63 0.47
C GLU A 265 19.92 -5.98 1.43
N VAL A 266 18.70 -5.68 1.08
CA VAL A 266 17.48 -6.13 1.75
C VAL A 266 16.71 -6.99 0.77
N ILE A 267 16.41 -8.21 1.17
CA ILE A 267 15.68 -9.18 0.36
C ILE A 267 14.38 -9.53 1.09
N LYS A 268 13.29 -9.51 0.37
CA LYS A 268 11.98 -9.94 0.86
C LYS A 268 11.40 -10.97 -0.07
N ASP A 269 10.99 -12.09 0.50
CA ASP A 269 10.18 -13.08 -0.21
C ASP A 269 8.86 -12.45 -0.65
N THR A 270 8.54 -12.57 -1.94
CA THR A 270 7.32 -12.04 -2.55
C THR A 270 6.34 -13.13 -2.95
N THR A 271 6.55 -14.37 -2.54
CA THR A 271 5.69 -15.52 -2.88
C THR A 271 4.24 -15.26 -2.52
N GLU A 272 3.97 -14.68 -1.35
CA GLU A 272 2.59 -14.33 -0.94
C GLU A 272 1.98 -13.26 -1.85
N TYR A 273 2.76 -12.25 -2.22
CA TYR A 273 2.30 -11.19 -3.13
C TYR A 273 1.98 -11.74 -4.51
N GLU A 274 2.85 -12.63 -5.04
CA GLU A 274 2.59 -13.28 -6.32
C GLU A 274 1.40 -14.24 -6.26
N ALA A 275 1.23 -14.98 -5.17
CA ALA A 275 0.07 -15.85 -4.97
C ALA A 275 -1.23 -15.03 -4.95
N VAL A 276 -1.25 -13.89 -4.25
CA VAL A 276 -2.39 -12.98 -4.24
C VAL A 276 -2.63 -12.38 -5.62
N ALA A 277 -1.58 -11.95 -6.32
CA ALA A 277 -1.69 -11.43 -7.68
C ALA A 277 -2.23 -12.49 -8.66
N ALA A 278 -1.70 -13.71 -8.60
CA ALA A 278 -2.17 -14.83 -9.42
C ALA A 278 -3.62 -15.21 -9.13
N SER A 279 -4.03 -15.24 -7.85
CA SER A 279 -5.42 -15.50 -7.46
C SER A 279 -6.36 -14.41 -7.95
N SER A 280 -5.97 -13.14 -7.84
CA SER A 280 -6.72 -12.00 -8.36
C SER A 280 -6.84 -12.06 -9.88
N GLN A 281 -5.75 -12.37 -10.59
CA GLN A 281 -5.77 -12.53 -12.03
C GLN A 281 -6.67 -13.70 -12.47
N ARG A 282 -6.60 -14.84 -11.79
CA ARG A 282 -7.49 -15.98 -12.03
C ARG A 282 -8.96 -15.60 -11.82
N ASN A 283 -9.28 -14.91 -10.74
CA ASN A 283 -10.64 -14.47 -10.45
C ASN A 283 -11.15 -13.46 -11.50
N LEU A 284 -10.28 -12.55 -11.95
CA LEU A 284 -10.59 -11.63 -13.05
C LEU A 284 -10.91 -12.38 -14.35
N ILE A 285 -10.09 -13.39 -14.70
CA ILE A 285 -10.31 -14.21 -15.90
C ILE A 285 -11.62 -15.00 -15.77
N LEU A 286 -11.88 -15.65 -14.63
CA LEU A 286 -13.11 -16.38 -14.39
C LEU A 286 -14.33 -15.46 -14.43
N GLY A 287 -14.26 -14.28 -13.81
CA GLY A 287 -15.32 -13.28 -13.87
C GLY A 287 -15.58 -12.80 -15.32
N THR A 288 -14.52 -12.53 -16.06
CA THR A 288 -14.62 -12.15 -17.48
C THR A 288 -15.28 -13.24 -18.31
N LEU A 289 -14.89 -14.50 -18.13
CA LEU A 289 -15.50 -15.65 -18.81
C LEU A 289 -16.98 -15.81 -18.45
N ALA A 290 -17.34 -15.62 -17.19
CA ALA A 290 -18.74 -15.67 -16.74
C ALA A 290 -19.58 -14.54 -17.38
N ILE A 291 -19.04 -13.32 -17.46
CA ILE A 291 -19.70 -12.18 -18.13
C ILE A 291 -19.89 -12.48 -19.63
N LEU A 292 -18.87 -12.99 -20.31
CA LEU A 292 -18.95 -13.36 -21.72
C LEU A 292 -19.99 -14.47 -21.98
N ALA A 293 -19.99 -15.51 -21.12
CA ALA A 293 -20.97 -16.60 -21.21
C ALA A 293 -22.40 -16.07 -20.98
N GLY A 294 -22.59 -15.21 -19.98
CA GLY A 294 -23.87 -14.54 -19.71
C GLY A 294 -24.33 -13.67 -20.88
N ALA A 295 -23.44 -12.86 -21.44
CA ALA A 295 -23.72 -12.04 -22.61
C ALA A 295 -24.08 -12.86 -23.85
N ALA A 296 -23.35 -13.96 -24.09
CA ALA A 296 -23.62 -14.86 -25.20
C ALA A 296 -24.97 -15.57 -25.03
N LEU A 297 -25.28 -16.02 -23.81
CA LEU A 297 -26.57 -16.62 -23.48
C LEU A 297 -27.73 -15.63 -23.68
N LEU A 298 -27.57 -14.42 -23.14
CA LEU A 298 -28.57 -13.35 -23.30
C LEU A 298 -28.80 -13.02 -24.79
N ALA A 299 -27.71 -12.82 -25.53
CA ALA A 299 -27.78 -12.55 -26.97
C ALA A 299 -28.43 -13.70 -27.74
N PHE A 300 -28.15 -14.96 -27.35
CA PHE A 300 -28.79 -16.15 -27.93
C PHE A 300 -30.32 -16.18 -27.64
N LEU A 301 -30.70 -15.93 -26.38
CA LEU A 301 -32.13 -15.92 -25.99
C LEU A 301 -32.90 -14.80 -26.71
N LEU A 302 -32.34 -13.60 -26.76
CA LEU A 302 -32.92 -12.45 -27.50
C LEU A 302 -32.98 -12.75 -29.00
N GLY A 303 -31.90 -13.25 -29.59
CA GLY A 303 -31.85 -13.64 -30.98
C GLY A 303 -32.89 -14.69 -31.34
N ARG A 304 -33.05 -15.70 -30.48
CA ARG A 304 -34.08 -16.75 -30.67
C ARG A 304 -35.52 -16.22 -30.50
N GLY A 305 -35.72 -15.36 -29.48
CA GLY A 305 -37.04 -14.78 -29.18
C GLY A 305 -37.55 -13.83 -30.24
N MET A 306 -36.67 -13.10 -30.94
CA MET A 306 -37.03 -12.11 -31.95
C MET A 306 -36.95 -12.65 -33.39
N SER A 307 -35.85 -13.33 -33.72
CA SER A 307 -35.60 -13.67 -35.14
C SER A 307 -36.44 -14.82 -35.65
N ARG A 308 -36.74 -15.84 -34.83
CA ARG A 308 -37.60 -16.96 -35.27
C ARG A 308 -39.01 -16.54 -35.63
N PRO A 309 -39.73 -15.76 -34.80
CA PRO A 309 -41.04 -15.22 -35.16
C PRO A 309 -41.01 -14.34 -36.43
N LEU A 310 -40.01 -13.46 -36.55
CA LEU A 310 -39.85 -12.59 -37.72
C LEU A 310 -39.69 -13.39 -39.03
N ILE A 311 -38.83 -14.40 -39.02
CA ILE A 311 -38.63 -15.29 -40.17
C ILE A 311 -39.94 -16.03 -40.52
N ALA A 312 -40.63 -16.52 -39.48
CA ALA A 312 -41.88 -17.22 -39.67
C ALA A 312 -42.99 -16.30 -40.27
N ILE A 313 -43.12 -15.08 -39.74
CA ILE A 313 -44.05 -14.07 -40.29
C ILE A 313 -43.68 -13.70 -41.72
N THR A 314 -42.38 -13.51 -42.00
CA THR A 314 -41.90 -13.22 -43.37
C THR A 314 -42.21 -14.35 -44.35
N ALA A 315 -42.02 -15.62 -43.90
CA ALA A 315 -42.34 -16.77 -44.73
C ALA A 315 -43.85 -16.86 -45.07
N VAL A 316 -44.71 -16.57 -44.06
CA VAL A 316 -46.18 -16.50 -44.26
C VAL A 316 -46.54 -15.35 -45.21
N MET A 317 -45.91 -14.17 -45.05
CA MET A 317 -46.15 -13.04 -45.99
C MET A 317 -45.76 -13.39 -47.44
N ASN A 318 -44.66 -14.12 -47.66
CA ASN A 318 -44.27 -14.59 -48.99
C ASN A 318 -45.29 -15.57 -49.57
N ARG A 319 -45.86 -16.47 -48.77
CA ARG A 319 -46.91 -17.39 -49.20
C ARG A 319 -48.21 -16.62 -49.55
N LEU A 320 -48.60 -15.68 -48.69
CA LEU A 320 -49.74 -14.82 -48.93
C LEU A 320 -49.58 -14.01 -50.25
N SER A 321 -48.38 -13.43 -50.49
CA SER A 321 -48.10 -12.67 -51.73
C SER A 321 -48.16 -13.52 -52.98
N SER A 322 -47.97 -14.85 -52.90
CA SER A 322 -48.17 -15.80 -54.02
C SER A 322 -49.60 -16.29 -54.16
N GLY A 323 -50.54 -15.76 -53.37
CA GLY A 323 -51.95 -16.11 -53.45
C GLY A 323 -52.41 -17.27 -52.57
N ASP A 324 -51.51 -17.87 -51.78
CA ASP A 324 -51.84 -18.93 -50.87
C ASP A 324 -52.43 -18.33 -49.56
N THR A 325 -53.73 -18.36 -49.42
CA THR A 325 -54.47 -17.86 -48.24
C THR A 325 -54.71 -18.92 -47.19
N ASP A 326 -54.39 -20.18 -47.49
CA ASP A 326 -54.49 -21.29 -46.51
C ASP A 326 -53.19 -21.41 -45.72
N VAL A 327 -52.88 -20.37 -44.96
CA VAL A 327 -51.72 -20.28 -44.12
C VAL A 327 -52.11 -20.01 -42.68
N THR A 328 -51.43 -20.68 -41.74
CA THR A 328 -51.52 -20.41 -40.29
C THR A 328 -50.51 -19.33 -39.93
N ILE A 329 -50.95 -18.24 -39.30
CA ILE A 329 -50.05 -17.15 -38.91
C ILE A 329 -49.49 -17.42 -37.53
N PRO A 330 -48.16 -17.63 -37.39
CA PRO A 330 -47.58 -17.90 -36.10
C PRO A 330 -47.42 -16.60 -35.27
N GLY A 331 -47.67 -16.70 -33.98
CA GLY A 331 -47.39 -15.61 -33.04
C GLY A 331 -48.54 -14.66 -32.73
N GLY A 332 -49.76 -14.93 -33.19
CA GLY A 332 -50.93 -14.05 -32.92
C GLY A 332 -51.33 -13.95 -31.45
N ALA A 333 -50.87 -14.88 -30.59
CA ALA A 333 -51.12 -14.84 -29.15
C ALA A 333 -50.04 -14.08 -28.36
N ARG A 334 -49.03 -13.49 -28.99
CA ARG A 334 -47.99 -12.73 -28.31
C ARG A 334 -48.50 -11.35 -27.94
N GLY A 335 -48.10 -10.86 -26.75
CA GLY A 335 -48.43 -9.52 -26.27
C GLY A 335 -47.44 -8.42 -26.64
N ASP A 336 -46.47 -8.71 -27.54
CA ASP A 336 -45.44 -7.76 -27.99
C ASP A 336 -45.68 -7.25 -29.43
N GLU A 337 -44.74 -6.44 -29.92
CA GLU A 337 -44.78 -5.85 -31.24
C GLU A 337 -44.84 -6.93 -32.34
N LEU A 338 -44.22 -8.09 -32.11
CA LEU A 338 -44.29 -9.18 -33.07
C LEU A 338 -45.64 -9.86 -33.09
N GLY A 339 -46.37 -9.86 -31.98
CA GLY A 339 -47.77 -10.27 -31.93
C GLY A 339 -48.69 -9.32 -32.71
N THR A 340 -48.44 -8.01 -32.56
CA THR A 340 -49.15 -6.98 -33.34
C THR A 340 -48.90 -7.13 -34.85
N MET A 341 -47.66 -7.45 -35.24
CA MET A 341 -47.31 -7.75 -36.62
C MET A 341 -48.05 -8.99 -37.16
N ALA A 342 -48.09 -10.06 -36.33
CA ALA A 342 -48.80 -11.28 -36.69
C ALA A 342 -50.32 -11.03 -36.91
N LEU A 343 -50.93 -10.24 -36.03
CA LEU A 343 -52.34 -9.82 -36.16
C LEU A 343 -52.57 -8.98 -37.43
N ALA A 344 -51.65 -8.05 -37.73
CA ALA A 344 -51.74 -7.25 -38.96
C ALA A 344 -51.67 -8.14 -40.23
N VAL A 345 -50.80 -9.19 -40.19
CA VAL A 345 -50.72 -10.18 -41.29
C VAL A 345 -51.99 -11.01 -41.38
N ASP A 346 -52.66 -11.34 -40.25
CA ASP A 346 -53.94 -12.03 -40.26
C ASP A 346 -55.06 -11.14 -40.87
N VAL A 347 -55.07 -9.87 -40.52
CA VAL A 347 -55.98 -8.90 -41.17
C VAL A 347 -55.72 -8.85 -42.67
N PHE A 348 -54.45 -8.81 -43.10
CA PHE A 348 -54.10 -8.84 -44.51
C PHE A 348 -54.57 -10.13 -45.21
N ARG A 349 -54.39 -11.31 -44.57
CA ARG A 349 -54.87 -12.58 -45.05
C ARG A 349 -56.40 -12.59 -45.21
N ARG A 350 -57.16 -12.10 -44.21
CA ARG A 350 -58.63 -12.01 -44.26
C ARG A 350 -59.04 -11.07 -45.40
N ASN A 351 -58.41 -9.93 -45.56
CA ASN A 351 -58.66 -9.02 -46.61
C ASN A 351 -58.43 -9.60 -48.03
N MET A 352 -57.38 -10.45 -48.17
CA MET A 352 -57.11 -11.18 -49.41
C MET A 352 -58.19 -12.24 -49.70
N ILE A 353 -58.66 -12.97 -48.67
CA ILE A 353 -59.82 -13.90 -48.83
C ILE A 353 -61.06 -13.14 -49.20
N GLU A 354 -61.35 -11.99 -48.56
CA GLU A 354 -62.50 -11.15 -48.80
C GLU A 354 -62.41 -10.49 -50.13
N ALA A 355 -61.23 -10.02 -50.59
CA ALA A 355 -61.00 -9.51 -51.93
C ALA A 355 -61.22 -10.55 -53.04
N GLY A 356 -60.96 -11.86 -52.73
CA GLY A 356 -61.29 -12.96 -53.67
C GLY A 356 -62.81 -13.14 -53.84
N THR A 357 -63.55 -13.06 -52.73
CA THR A 357 -65.05 -13.13 -52.79
C THR A 357 -65.74 -11.88 -53.28
N MET A 358 -65.08 -10.71 -53.08
CA MET A 358 -65.64 -9.43 -53.57
C MET A 358 -65.50 -9.21 -55.07
N ARG A 359 -64.56 -9.91 -55.76
CA ARG A 359 -64.52 -9.83 -57.23
C ARG A 359 -65.77 -10.35 -57.92
N GLU A 360 -66.50 -11.23 -57.26
CA GLU A 360 -67.82 -11.69 -57.78
C GLU A 360 -68.98 -10.78 -57.42
N THR A 361 -68.83 -9.90 -56.41
CA THR A 361 -69.93 -8.94 -56.00
C THR A 361 -69.64 -7.50 -56.33
N GLN A 362 -68.51 -7.17 -56.98
CA GLN A 362 -67.99 -5.81 -57.12
C GLN A 362 -68.75 -4.91 -58.15
N GLU A 363 -69.65 -5.42 -58.99
CA GLU A 363 -70.44 -4.58 -59.85
C GLU A 363 -71.68 -3.92 -59.17
N ALA A 364 -72.10 -4.44 -58.01
CA ALA A 364 -73.22 -3.82 -57.26
C ALA A 364 -72.79 -2.85 -56.14
N ALA A 365 -71.56 -2.93 -55.70
CA ALA A 365 -71.11 -2.22 -54.52
C ALA A 365 -70.31 -0.91 -54.75
N LYS A 366 -70.05 -0.58 -56.04
CA LYS A 366 -69.20 0.59 -56.38
C LYS A 366 -69.82 1.97 -56.06
N GLN A 367 -71.07 2.06 -55.81
CA GLN A 367 -71.68 3.29 -55.37
C GLN A 367 -71.87 3.49 -53.91
N GLN A 368 -71.77 2.44 -53.13
CA GLN A 368 -71.84 2.50 -51.66
C GLN A 368 -70.44 2.70 -50.98
N ALA A 369 -69.43 2.21 -51.64
CA ALA A 369 -68.03 2.21 -51.06
C ALA A 369 -67.39 3.63 -51.01
N GLU A 370 -67.83 4.61 -51.85
CA GLU A 370 -67.24 5.95 -51.78
C GLU A 370 -67.66 6.75 -50.54
N ARG A 371 -68.82 6.43 -49.94
CA ARG A 371 -69.32 7.15 -48.75
C ARG A 371 -68.66 6.60 -47.45
N GLU A 372 -68.47 5.31 -47.43
CA GLU A 372 -67.84 4.64 -46.24
C GLU A 372 -66.35 4.90 -46.18
N LYS A 373 -65.66 5.02 -47.33
CA LYS A 373 -64.23 5.30 -47.39
C LYS A 373 -63.85 6.65 -46.75
N LYS A 374 -64.68 7.68 -46.92
CA LYS A 374 -64.41 9.00 -46.28
C LYS A 374 -64.63 9.01 -44.77
N ALA A 375 -65.56 8.19 -44.27
CA ALA A 375 -65.79 8.06 -42.83
C ALA A 375 -64.69 7.28 -42.14
N LEU A 376 -64.20 6.19 -42.77
CA LEU A 376 -63.11 5.35 -42.20
C LEU A 376 -61.80 6.08 -42.19
N GLN A 377 -61.48 6.91 -43.21
CA GLN A 377 -60.24 7.68 -43.21
C GLN A 377 -60.20 8.75 -42.10
N ARG A 378 -61.35 9.34 -41.73
CA ARG A 378 -61.42 10.25 -40.59
C ARG A 378 -61.19 9.52 -39.23
N GLN A 379 -61.81 8.36 -39.10
CA GLN A 379 -61.66 7.57 -37.87
C GLN A 379 -60.23 7.01 -37.67
N MET A 380 -59.55 6.66 -38.78
CA MET A 380 -58.12 6.25 -38.69
C MET A 380 -57.20 7.43 -38.38
N ALA A 381 -57.47 8.62 -38.93
CA ALA A 381 -56.68 9.82 -38.62
C ALA A 381 -56.82 10.21 -37.15
N ASP A 382 -58.04 10.16 -36.59
CA ASP A 382 -58.29 10.51 -35.19
C ASP A 382 -57.64 9.48 -34.23
N ARG A 383 -57.63 8.17 -34.58
CA ARG A 383 -56.92 7.16 -33.82
C ARG A 383 -55.40 7.33 -33.87
N PHE A 384 -54.86 7.55 -35.06
CA PHE A 384 -53.44 7.78 -35.24
C PHE A 384 -52.94 9.01 -34.44
N GLU A 385 -53.74 10.10 -34.47
CA GLU A 385 -53.43 11.29 -33.67
C GLU A 385 -53.46 11.01 -32.16
N SER A 386 -54.40 10.21 -31.69
CA SER A 386 -54.52 9.80 -30.30
C SER A 386 -53.32 8.91 -29.85
N ASP A 387 -52.97 7.93 -30.70
CA ASP A 387 -51.88 6.99 -30.41
C ASP A 387 -50.53 7.71 -30.41
N VAL A 388 -50.29 8.60 -31.36
CA VAL A 388 -49.07 9.43 -31.41
C VAL A 388 -48.98 10.34 -30.18
N LYS A 389 -50.09 10.99 -29.78
CA LYS A 389 -50.11 11.81 -28.55
C LYS A 389 -49.75 10.99 -27.30
N SER A 390 -50.24 9.76 -27.20
CA SER A 390 -49.95 8.90 -26.05
C SER A 390 -48.48 8.48 -26.00
N VAL A 391 -47.88 8.15 -27.15
CA VAL A 391 -46.44 7.79 -27.24
C VAL A 391 -45.56 8.99 -26.93
N VAL A 392 -45.92 10.19 -27.48
CA VAL A 392 -45.15 11.42 -27.16
C VAL A 392 -45.22 11.75 -25.67
N ALA A 393 -46.40 11.57 -25.03
CA ALA A 393 -46.55 11.77 -23.60
C ALA A 393 -45.73 10.74 -22.77
N ALA A 394 -45.67 9.47 -23.20
CA ALA A 394 -44.85 8.45 -22.54
C ALA A 394 -43.36 8.74 -22.65
N VAL A 395 -42.90 9.17 -23.85
CA VAL A 395 -41.49 9.56 -24.06
C VAL A 395 -41.13 10.79 -23.22
N ALA A 396 -42.03 11.80 -23.17
CA ALA A 396 -41.82 12.98 -22.35
C ALA A 396 -41.69 12.63 -20.86
N LYS A 397 -42.55 11.73 -20.37
CA LYS A 397 -42.48 11.22 -18.98
C LYS A 397 -41.18 10.44 -18.72
N ALA A 398 -40.79 9.54 -19.61
CA ALA A 398 -39.53 8.80 -19.48
C ALA A 398 -38.30 9.72 -19.44
N THR A 399 -38.33 10.81 -20.23
CA THR A 399 -37.26 11.81 -20.23
C THR A 399 -37.21 12.59 -18.90
N GLN A 400 -38.39 12.93 -18.35
CA GLN A 400 -38.45 13.57 -17.02
C GLN A 400 -37.93 12.64 -15.89
N ASP A 401 -38.32 11.36 -15.94
CA ASP A 401 -37.82 10.38 -14.97
C ASP A 401 -36.31 10.19 -15.09
N MET A 402 -35.75 10.16 -16.28
CA MET A 402 -34.30 10.09 -16.51
C MET A 402 -33.57 11.34 -15.99
N GLN A 403 -34.16 12.53 -16.18
CA GLN A 403 -33.61 13.78 -15.62
C GLN A 403 -33.65 13.79 -14.07
N ARG A 404 -34.68 13.17 -13.46
CA ARG A 404 -34.78 13.03 -12.01
C ARG A 404 -33.68 12.11 -11.50
N VAL A 405 -33.53 10.93 -12.10
CA VAL A 405 -32.47 9.97 -11.74
C VAL A 405 -31.07 10.57 -11.90
N ALA A 406 -30.83 11.33 -12.98
CA ALA A 406 -29.55 12.00 -13.17
C ALA A 406 -29.25 13.02 -12.06
N ARG A 407 -30.27 13.76 -11.60
CA ARG A 407 -30.11 14.68 -10.46
C ARG A 407 -29.85 13.94 -9.14
N GLU A 408 -30.53 12.83 -8.90
CA GLU A 408 -30.29 11.99 -7.72
C GLU A 408 -28.87 11.40 -7.71
N ILE A 409 -28.37 10.95 -8.86
CA ILE A 409 -26.98 10.48 -9.01
C ILE A 409 -26.00 11.61 -8.70
N THR A 410 -26.24 12.81 -9.26
CA THR A 410 -25.37 13.98 -9.01
C THR A 410 -25.35 14.35 -7.53
N ALA A 411 -26.49 14.33 -6.86
CA ALA A 411 -26.58 14.58 -5.42
C ALA A 411 -25.83 13.52 -4.61
N SER A 412 -25.94 12.25 -5.00
CA SER A 412 -25.23 11.14 -4.36
C SER A 412 -23.71 11.24 -4.53
N VAL A 413 -23.24 11.63 -5.71
CA VAL A 413 -21.81 11.86 -6.00
C VAL A 413 -21.27 13.01 -5.14
N ASN A 414 -22.02 14.12 -5.06
CA ASN A 414 -21.64 15.26 -4.23
C ASN A 414 -21.56 14.86 -2.74
N GLY A 415 -22.57 14.14 -2.23
CA GLY A 415 -22.55 13.64 -0.86
C GLY A 415 -21.41 12.63 -0.58
N THR A 416 -21.00 11.86 -1.57
CA THR A 416 -19.84 10.98 -1.45
C THR A 416 -18.54 11.78 -1.40
N SER A 417 -18.44 12.83 -2.22
CA SER A 417 -17.28 13.73 -2.22
C SER A 417 -17.14 14.48 -0.89
N GLU A 418 -18.24 14.95 -0.31
CA GLU A 418 -18.24 15.61 1.01
C GLU A 418 -17.79 14.65 2.12
N ARG A 419 -18.26 13.41 2.07
CA ARG A 419 -17.84 12.39 3.06
C ARG A 419 -16.36 12.03 2.90
N ALA A 420 -15.85 11.97 1.68
CA ALA A 420 -14.44 11.76 1.43
C ALA A 420 -13.58 12.92 1.94
N ALA A 421 -14.03 14.17 1.75
CA ALA A 421 -13.36 15.34 2.29
C ALA A 421 -13.37 15.35 3.83
N ALA A 422 -14.52 15.02 4.45
CA ALA A 422 -14.62 14.90 5.91
C ALA A 422 -13.70 13.80 6.47
N ALA A 423 -13.60 12.66 5.78
CA ALA A 423 -12.69 11.58 6.17
C ALA A 423 -11.21 12.00 6.06
N ALA A 424 -10.86 12.77 5.03
CA ALA A 424 -9.51 13.32 4.89
C ALA A 424 -9.17 14.28 6.04
N THR A 425 -10.09 15.18 6.39
CA THR A 425 -9.92 16.10 7.53
C THR A 425 -9.78 15.34 8.85
N ALA A 426 -10.63 14.34 9.09
CA ALA A 426 -10.53 13.52 10.29
C ALA A 426 -9.20 12.74 10.37
N SER A 427 -8.66 12.32 9.23
CA SER A 427 -7.34 11.67 9.16
C SER A 427 -6.19 12.64 9.49
N GLU A 428 -6.29 13.90 9.03
CA GLU A 428 -5.33 14.94 9.40
C GLU A 428 -5.39 15.28 10.88
N GLU A 429 -6.60 15.40 11.44
CA GLU A 429 -6.78 15.63 12.88
C GLU A 429 -6.23 14.45 13.72
N ALA A 430 -6.48 13.21 13.27
CA ALA A 430 -5.92 12.03 13.92
C ALA A 430 -4.38 12.04 13.85
N SER A 431 -3.80 12.39 12.72
CA SER A 431 -2.35 12.51 12.54
C SER A 431 -1.75 13.57 13.45
N THR A 432 -2.42 14.74 13.57
CA THR A 432 -2.01 15.82 14.47
C THR A 432 -2.13 15.38 15.94
N SER A 433 -3.17 14.64 16.26
CA SER A 433 -3.36 14.08 17.62
C SER A 433 -2.24 13.09 17.98
N VAL A 434 -1.87 12.21 17.03
CA VAL A 434 -0.76 11.28 17.20
C VAL A 434 0.56 12.03 17.40
N ALA A 435 0.80 13.08 16.62
CA ALA A 435 1.99 13.92 16.77
C ALA A 435 2.02 14.62 18.16
N THR A 436 0.86 15.09 18.63
CA THR A 436 0.73 15.71 19.96
C THR A 436 1.00 14.71 21.08
N VAL A 437 0.48 13.48 20.95
CA VAL A 437 0.77 12.39 21.91
C VAL A 437 2.25 12.01 21.89
N ALA A 438 2.87 11.97 20.72
CA ALA A 438 4.30 11.70 20.61
C ALA A 438 5.13 12.78 21.30
N ALA A 439 4.80 14.07 21.09
CA ALA A 439 5.46 15.18 21.76
C ALA A 439 5.28 15.13 23.29
N ALA A 440 4.05 14.87 23.75
CA ALA A 440 3.78 14.71 25.17
C ALA A 440 4.52 13.51 25.81
N THR A 441 4.70 12.45 25.03
CA THR A 441 5.48 11.28 25.47
C THR A 441 6.97 11.61 25.59
N GLU A 442 7.51 12.41 24.66
CA GLU A 442 8.88 12.90 24.73
C GLU A 442 9.08 13.84 25.95
N GLU A 443 8.09 14.72 26.20
CA GLU A 443 8.12 15.61 27.35
C GLU A 443 8.03 14.83 28.67
N LEU A 444 7.18 13.81 28.74
CA LEU A 444 7.13 12.88 29.87
C LEU A 444 8.46 12.14 30.07
N ALA A 445 9.08 11.65 28.99
CA ALA A 445 10.38 11.00 29.07
C ALA A 445 11.47 11.97 29.57
N SER A 446 11.42 13.21 29.11
CA SER A 446 12.32 14.28 29.60
C SER A 446 12.07 14.59 31.09
N SER A 447 10.80 14.67 31.49
CA SER A 447 10.41 14.92 32.89
C SER A 447 10.83 13.77 33.82
N VAL A 448 10.69 12.53 33.36
CA VAL A 448 11.16 11.36 34.11
C VAL A 448 12.68 11.36 34.26
N ALA A 449 13.39 11.77 33.20
CA ALA A 449 14.85 11.94 33.27
C ALA A 449 15.26 13.06 34.23
N GLU A 450 14.49 14.14 34.28
CA GLU A 450 14.71 15.26 35.24
C GLU A 450 14.43 14.83 36.66
N ILE A 451 13.33 14.09 36.90
CA ILE A 451 13.01 13.51 38.22
C ILE A 451 14.14 12.54 38.64
N GLY A 452 14.65 11.73 37.73
CA GLY A 452 15.78 10.85 37.96
C GLY A 452 17.05 11.61 38.42
N ARG A 453 17.31 12.78 37.82
CA ARG A 453 18.40 13.67 38.25
C ARG A 453 18.15 14.30 39.61
N GLN A 454 16.91 14.72 39.90
CA GLN A 454 16.56 15.30 41.20
C GLN A 454 16.64 14.28 42.34
N VAL A 455 16.24 13.03 42.08
CA VAL A 455 16.34 11.94 43.07
C VAL A 455 17.82 11.61 43.42
N THR A 456 18.73 11.74 42.47
CA THR A 456 20.16 11.52 42.68
C THR A 456 20.85 12.71 43.36
N HIS A 457 20.21 13.90 43.39
CA HIS A 457 20.77 15.10 44.02
C HIS A 457 20.18 15.45 45.41
N SER A 458 19.29 14.63 45.96
CA SER A 458 18.77 14.86 47.30
C SER A 458 19.83 14.45 48.33
N PRO A 459 20.38 15.36 49.10
CA PRO A 459 21.32 15.03 50.15
C PRO A 459 20.60 14.24 51.25
N ALA A 460 21.26 13.20 51.73
CA ALA A 460 20.79 12.37 52.79
C ALA A 460 20.44 13.23 54.05
N ALA A 461 19.18 13.18 54.40
CA ALA A 461 18.70 13.83 55.60
C ALA A 461 19.23 13.12 56.84
N SER A 462 19.86 13.86 57.69
CA SER A 462 20.30 13.48 59.03
C SER A 462 19.08 13.08 59.90
N PRO A 463 19.29 12.23 60.91
CA PRO A 463 18.19 11.64 61.69
C PRO A 463 17.52 12.63 62.62
N MET A 464 16.21 12.66 62.61
CA MET A 464 15.38 13.37 63.56
C MET A 464 15.22 12.58 64.90
N PRO A 465 15.15 13.28 66.04
CA PRO A 465 14.80 12.69 67.29
C PRO A 465 13.27 12.48 67.48
N PRO A 466 12.85 11.64 68.43
CA PRO A 466 11.45 11.19 68.51
C PRO A 466 10.59 12.14 69.38
N TRP A 467 9.30 12.05 69.20
CA TRP A 467 8.15 12.54 69.99
C TRP A 467 7.28 13.62 69.32
N SER A 468 6.11 13.22 68.84
CA SER A 468 4.78 13.53 69.39
C SER A 468 3.63 13.05 68.47
N ARG A 469 2.69 12.34 69.05
CA ARG A 469 1.42 11.84 68.52
C ARG A 469 0.32 12.96 68.60
N PRO A 470 -0.90 12.69 68.18
CA PRO A 470 -1.44 12.78 66.82
C PRO A 470 -2.60 13.81 66.73
N GLY A 471 -2.80 14.39 65.59
CA GLY A 471 -3.93 15.22 65.24
C GLY A 471 -4.81 14.57 64.16
N ARG A 472 -6.11 14.54 64.40
CA ARG A 472 -7.16 13.97 63.57
C ARG A 472 -7.13 14.51 62.16
N PRO A 473 -7.52 13.69 61.13
CA PRO A 473 -7.70 14.19 59.76
C PRO A 473 -9.03 14.90 59.59
N PRO A 474 -9.09 15.94 58.77
CA PRO A 474 -10.35 16.58 58.38
C PRO A 474 -11.09 15.76 57.32
N ARG A 475 -12.40 15.67 57.53
CA ARG A 475 -13.34 15.06 56.57
C ARG A 475 -13.37 15.88 55.26
N TRP A 476 -13.09 15.20 54.17
CA TRP A 476 -13.43 15.72 52.83
C TRP A 476 -14.84 15.28 52.48
N SER A 477 -15.71 16.27 52.27
CA SER A 477 -17.06 16.12 51.78
C SER A 477 -17.06 15.59 50.36
N ARG A 478 -17.88 14.58 50.13
CA ARG A 478 -18.23 14.10 48.78
C ARG A 478 -18.99 15.20 48.04
N ALA A 479 -18.41 15.65 46.95
CA ALA A 479 -19.15 16.39 45.92
C ALA A 479 -19.62 15.39 44.86
N SER A 480 -20.92 15.35 44.64
CA SER A 480 -21.59 14.53 43.64
C SER A 480 -21.31 15.01 42.23
N PRO A 481 -21.21 14.11 41.23
CA PRO A 481 -21.13 14.54 39.84
C PRO A 481 -22.50 14.98 39.28
N PRO A 482 -22.51 15.93 38.32
CA PRO A 482 -23.76 16.38 37.68
C PRO A 482 -24.27 15.34 36.66
N PRO A 483 -25.57 15.37 36.35
CA PRO A 483 -26.24 14.34 35.57
C PRO A 483 -25.94 14.44 34.08
N ALA A 484 -25.81 13.26 33.46
CA ALA A 484 -25.73 13.08 32.02
C ALA A 484 -26.99 13.62 31.32
N ARG A 485 -26.83 14.56 30.43
CA ARG A 485 -27.85 14.93 29.44
C ARG A 485 -27.98 13.85 28.37
N ARG A 486 -29.08 13.11 28.42
CA ARG A 486 -29.63 12.37 27.28
C ARG A 486 -30.17 13.40 26.27
N SER A 487 -29.71 13.34 25.05
CA SER A 487 -30.48 13.85 23.91
C SER A 487 -30.83 12.69 23.01
N ALA A 488 -32.11 12.31 23.12
CA ALA A 488 -32.81 11.52 22.12
C ALA A 488 -33.29 12.49 21.02
N THR A 489 -33.14 12.07 19.78
CA THR A 489 -33.98 12.45 18.62
C THR A 489 -33.73 11.38 17.59
N CYS A 490 -34.64 10.47 17.36
CA CYS A 490 -35.84 10.47 16.51
C CYS A 490 -35.51 10.74 15.03
N PHE A 491 -35.69 9.65 14.30
CA PHE A 491 -36.56 9.45 13.12
C PHE A 491 -36.66 10.60 12.10
N ALA A 492 -36.19 10.37 10.90
CA ALA A 492 -36.98 10.12 9.68
C ALA A 492 -36.02 9.65 8.58
#